data_3ee3637b1c666efaa05e9e69a1bf91c2
#
_entry.id   3ee3637b1c666efaa05e9e69a1bf91c2
#
_cell.length_a   1.000
_cell.length_b   1.000
_cell.length_c   1.000
_cell.angle_alpha   90.00
_cell.angle_beta   90.00
_cell.angle_gamma   90.00
#
_symmetry.space_group_name_H-M   'P 1'
#
loop_
_entity.id
_entity.type
_entity.pdbx_description
1 polymer ?
#
loop_
_entity_poly.entity_id
_entity_poly.type
_entity_poly.pdbx_seq_one_letter_code
_entity_poly.pdbx_strand_id
1 'polypeptide(L)'
;DTAYYWNELVKCIKVYIQLKKECPSLDGLNIGGGFPIKNSLAFEYDYQYMIDEIINQIKIACEEAEVDVPNIFTEFGSFTVGESGGAIYQVLYQKQQNDREAWNMIDSSFITTLPDTWAINKRFILLAINRWNDTYERVLLGGMTCDSDDYYNSEQNMNAIYLPKYNKEKPLYIGFFNTGAYQETIGGYGGLHHCLIPQPKHILIDRDKNGILATEVFSEQQTAEDVLKILGYGKK
;
A
#
# COMPACT_ATOMS: atom_id res chain seq x y z
N ASP A 1 0.00 -9.90 10.79
CA ASP A 1 -0.15 -10.99 11.76
C ASP A 1 -1.38 -10.73 12.63
N THR A 2 -2.42 -11.55 12.47
CA THR A 2 -3.69 -11.41 13.21
C THR A 2 -3.52 -11.63 14.72
N ALA A 3 -2.52 -12.41 15.16
CA ALA A 3 -2.24 -12.61 16.60
C ALA A 3 -1.90 -11.30 17.31
N TYR A 4 -1.17 -10.40 16.63
CA TYR A 4 -0.89 -9.08 17.19
C TYR A 4 -2.17 -8.27 17.38
N TYR A 5 -3.06 -8.28 16.38
CA TYR A 5 -4.34 -7.58 16.44
C TYR A 5 -5.19 -8.02 17.64
N TRP A 6 -5.32 -9.32 17.88
CA TRP A 6 -6.07 -9.85 19.01
C TRP A 6 -5.48 -9.45 20.37
N ASN A 7 -4.17 -9.44 20.49
CA ASN A 7 -3.50 -9.00 21.72
C ASN A 7 -3.78 -7.52 22.03
N GLU A 8 -3.74 -6.66 21.02
CA GLU A 8 -4.04 -5.24 21.21
C GLU A 8 -5.52 -4.99 21.48
N LEU A 9 -6.43 -5.72 20.84
CA LEU A 9 -7.86 -5.65 21.13
C LEU A 9 -8.16 -5.99 22.60
N VAL A 10 -7.58 -7.07 23.13
CA VAL A 10 -7.77 -7.44 24.55
C VAL A 10 -7.29 -6.35 25.50
N LYS A 11 -6.17 -5.69 25.20
CA LYS A 11 -5.69 -4.56 26.00
C LYS A 11 -6.65 -3.38 25.93
N CYS A 12 -7.12 -3.06 24.74
CA CYS A 12 -8.06 -1.97 24.50
C CYS A 12 -9.37 -2.18 25.28
N ILE A 13 -9.91 -3.39 25.26
CA ILE A 13 -11.13 -3.77 26.01
C ILE A 13 -10.90 -3.61 27.52
N LYS A 14 -9.76 -4.06 28.05
CA LYS A 14 -9.43 -3.91 29.47
C LYS A 14 -9.39 -2.43 29.89
N VAL A 15 -8.79 -1.57 29.08
CA VAL A 15 -8.75 -0.13 29.34
C VAL A 15 -10.15 0.47 29.30
N TYR A 16 -10.98 0.12 28.29
CA TYR A 16 -12.37 0.55 28.24
C TYR A 16 -13.13 0.19 29.50
N ILE A 17 -13.06 -1.06 29.97
CA ILE A 17 -13.76 -1.54 31.18
C ILE A 17 -13.35 -0.71 32.41
N GLN A 18 -12.06 -0.46 32.59
CA GLN A 18 -11.58 0.35 33.72
C GLN A 18 -12.10 1.79 33.63
N LEU A 19 -12.02 2.42 32.47
CA LEU A 19 -12.51 3.77 32.27
C LEU A 19 -14.04 3.88 32.41
N LYS A 20 -14.78 2.87 31.94
CA LYS A 20 -16.26 2.84 32.06
C LYS A 20 -16.71 2.81 33.53
N LYS A 21 -15.96 2.11 34.41
CA LYS A 21 -16.24 2.09 35.86
C LYS A 21 -16.02 3.45 36.51
N GLU A 22 -15.01 4.20 36.07
CA GLU A 22 -14.70 5.55 36.59
C GLU A 22 -15.58 6.62 35.91
N CYS A 23 -15.97 6.41 34.66
CA CYS A 23 -16.77 7.33 33.85
C CYS A 23 -17.98 6.60 33.24
N PRO A 24 -19.10 6.49 33.97
CA PRO A 24 -20.28 5.75 33.52
C PRO A 24 -20.90 6.27 32.21
N SER A 25 -20.67 7.50 31.84
CA SER A 25 -21.13 8.10 30.58
C SER A 25 -20.31 7.70 29.37
N LEU A 26 -19.16 7.01 29.53
CA LEU A 26 -18.37 6.52 28.41
C LEU A 26 -19.15 5.44 27.67
N ASP A 27 -19.44 5.65 26.38
CA ASP A 27 -20.29 4.78 25.56
C ASP A 27 -19.66 4.35 24.23
N GLY A 28 -18.44 4.79 23.93
CA GLY A 28 -17.74 4.52 22.70
C GLY A 28 -16.39 3.84 22.91
N LEU A 29 -16.06 2.89 22.04
CA LEU A 29 -14.75 2.27 21.94
C LEU A 29 -14.27 2.29 20.49
N ASN A 30 -13.23 3.07 20.23
CA ASN A 30 -12.54 3.04 18.94
C ASN A 30 -11.44 1.96 18.99
N ILE A 31 -11.60 0.91 18.20
CA ILE A 31 -10.64 -0.21 18.12
C ILE A 31 -9.55 0.00 17.05
N GLY A 32 -9.50 1.20 16.45
CA GLY A 32 -8.51 1.56 15.45
C GLY A 32 -8.66 0.85 14.10
N GLY A 33 -7.55 0.75 13.40
CA GLY A 33 -7.44 0.10 12.08
C GLY A 33 -6.78 -1.27 12.14
N GLY A 34 -6.09 -1.64 11.05
CA GLY A 34 -5.30 -2.89 10.99
C GLY A 34 -6.08 -4.09 10.46
N PHE A 35 -7.25 -3.89 9.86
CA PHE A 35 -8.00 -4.96 9.20
C PHE A 35 -7.19 -5.54 8.04
N PRO A 36 -7.13 -6.88 7.88
CA PRO A 36 -6.36 -7.51 6.81
C PRO A 36 -6.77 -7.02 5.43
N ILE A 37 -5.80 -6.79 4.56
CA ILE A 37 -6.03 -6.39 3.18
C ILE A 37 -5.36 -7.38 2.22
N LYS A 38 -5.93 -7.48 1.04
CA LYS A 38 -5.43 -8.36 -0.02
C LYS A 38 -4.05 -7.90 -0.50
N ASN A 39 -3.05 -8.75 -0.33
CA ASN A 39 -1.65 -8.50 -0.74
C ASN A 39 -1.10 -9.52 -1.74
N SER A 40 -1.91 -10.49 -2.12
CA SER A 40 -1.62 -11.50 -3.15
C SER A 40 -2.90 -11.93 -3.84
N LEU A 41 -2.78 -12.52 -5.04
CA LEU A 41 -3.94 -13.05 -5.77
C LEU A 41 -4.59 -14.25 -5.07
N ALA A 42 -3.83 -14.97 -4.27
CA ALA A 42 -4.28 -16.12 -3.49
C ALA A 42 -4.75 -15.76 -2.07
N PHE A 43 -4.87 -14.47 -1.77
CA PHE A 43 -5.31 -14.03 -0.45
C PHE A 43 -6.79 -14.32 -0.26
N GLU A 44 -7.08 -15.13 0.75
CA GLU A 44 -8.43 -15.43 1.24
C GLU A 44 -8.49 -15.15 2.73
N TYR A 45 -9.53 -14.49 3.18
CA TYR A 45 -9.70 -14.15 4.58
C TYR A 45 -11.18 -14.13 4.96
N ASP A 46 -11.55 -14.78 6.06
CA ASP A 46 -12.91 -14.78 6.59
C ASP A 46 -13.15 -13.52 7.44
N TYR A 47 -13.56 -12.46 6.78
CA TYR A 47 -13.87 -11.18 7.43
C TYR A 47 -15.09 -11.28 8.35
N GLN A 48 -16.09 -12.09 8.00
CA GLN A 48 -17.28 -12.25 8.83
C GLN A 48 -16.90 -12.87 10.17
N TYR A 49 -16.12 -13.96 10.14
CA TYR A 49 -15.61 -14.58 11.36
C TYR A 49 -14.81 -13.60 12.23
N MET A 50 -13.94 -12.80 11.62
CA MET A 50 -13.15 -11.80 12.38
C MET A 50 -14.05 -10.74 13.04
N ILE A 51 -15.06 -10.25 12.33
CA ILE A 51 -16.00 -9.24 12.86
C ILE A 51 -16.81 -9.84 14.02
N ASP A 52 -17.34 -11.05 13.84
CA ASP A 52 -18.12 -11.73 14.85
C ASP A 52 -17.29 -11.99 16.13
N GLU A 53 -16.04 -12.40 15.98
CA GLU A 53 -15.13 -12.61 17.11
C GLU A 53 -14.78 -11.30 17.83
N ILE A 54 -14.54 -10.20 17.11
CA ILE A 54 -14.32 -8.88 17.72
C ILE A 54 -15.53 -8.50 18.59
N ILE A 55 -16.72 -8.60 18.03
CA ILE A 55 -17.96 -8.25 18.74
C ILE A 55 -18.18 -9.16 19.96
N ASN A 56 -17.96 -10.47 19.81
CA ASN A 56 -18.15 -11.43 20.86
C ASN A 56 -17.16 -11.22 22.02
N GLN A 57 -15.89 -10.97 21.73
CA GLN A 57 -14.89 -10.71 22.77
C GLN A 57 -15.22 -9.45 23.57
N ILE A 58 -15.66 -8.38 22.91
CA ILE A 58 -16.08 -7.15 23.58
C ILE A 58 -17.30 -7.41 24.48
N LYS A 59 -18.32 -8.09 23.96
CA LYS A 59 -19.55 -8.41 24.73
C LYS A 59 -19.24 -9.25 25.96
N ILE A 60 -18.54 -10.36 25.79
CA ILE A 60 -18.20 -11.28 26.89
C ILE A 60 -17.41 -10.55 27.97
N ALA A 61 -16.40 -9.78 27.59
CA ALA A 61 -15.58 -9.06 28.56
C ALA A 61 -16.36 -7.97 29.32
N CYS A 62 -17.29 -7.28 28.66
CA CYS A 62 -18.15 -6.30 29.30
C CYS A 62 -19.17 -6.95 30.24
N GLU A 63 -19.77 -8.08 29.85
CA GLU A 63 -20.69 -8.86 30.68
C GLU A 63 -20.00 -9.40 31.95
N GLU A 64 -18.81 -9.99 31.81
CA GLU A 64 -18.00 -10.45 32.94
C GLU A 64 -17.59 -9.34 33.91
N ALA A 65 -17.39 -8.12 33.39
CA ALA A 65 -17.01 -6.95 34.18
C ALA A 65 -18.21 -6.16 34.71
N GLU A 66 -19.45 -6.56 34.39
CA GLU A 66 -20.71 -5.90 34.75
C GLU A 66 -20.75 -4.42 34.28
N VAL A 67 -20.30 -4.15 33.05
CA VAL A 67 -20.35 -2.83 32.40
C VAL A 67 -21.13 -2.90 31.08
N ASP A 68 -21.65 -1.75 30.65
CA ASP A 68 -22.36 -1.65 29.37
C ASP A 68 -21.41 -1.90 28.20
N VAL A 69 -21.90 -2.59 27.17
CA VAL A 69 -21.20 -2.81 25.90
C VAL A 69 -21.13 -1.48 25.14
N PRO A 70 -19.94 -1.07 24.63
CA PRO A 70 -19.81 0.20 23.92
C PRO A 70 -20.39 0.18 22.50
N ASN A 71 -20.62 1.38 21.95
CA ASN A 71 -20.64 1.58 20.52
C ASN A 71 -19.22 1.39 19.97
N ILE A 72 -19.06 0.54 18.95
CA ILE A 72 -17.76 0.23 18.38
C ILE A 72 -17.50 1.15 17.20
N PHE A 73 -16.34 1.81 17.20
CA PHE A 73 -15.81 2.60 16.09
C PHE A 73 -14.58 1.93 15.50
N THR A 74 -14.41 2.01 14.19
CA THR A 74 -13.29 1.42 13.46
C THR A 74 -12.67 2.42 12.51
N GLU A 75 -11.37 2.27 12.24
CA GLU A 75 -10.61 3.10 11.31
C GLU A 75 -9.98 2.21 10.22
N PHE A 76 -10.76 1.38 9.58
CA PHE A 76 -10.30 0.39 8.59
C PHE A 76 -9.98 1.03 7.21
N GLY A 77 -9.22 2.14 7.19
CA GLY A 77 -8.94 2.92 6.00
C GLY A 77 -8.30 2.10 4.88
N SER A 78 -7.24 1.36 5.16
CA SER A 78 -6.58 0.52 4.15
C SER A 78 -7.50 -0.57 3.59
N PHE A 79 -8.34 -1.18 4.42
CA PHE A 79 -9.34 -2.15 3.97
C PHE A 79 -10.37 -1.49 3.05
N THR A 80 -10.81 -0.27 3.40
CA THR A 80 -11.87 0.44 2.68
C THR A 80 -11.41 0.95 1.31
N VAL A 81 -10.20 1.52 1.21
CA VAL A 81 -9.74 2.19 -0.01
C VAL A 81 -8.50 1.57 -0.67
N GLY A 82 -7.90 0.55 -0.07
CA GLY A 82 -6.67 -0.06 -0.60
C GLY A 82 -6.82 -0.57 -2.03
N GLU A 83 -7.91 -1.26 -2.32
CA GLU A 83 -8.17 -1.85 -3.65
C GLU A 83 -8.49 -0.82 -4.74
N SER A 84 -8.73 0.46 -4.39
CA SER A 84 -9.05 1.51 -5.36
C SER A 84 -7.83 2.06 -6.10
N GLY A 85 -6.60 1.74 -5.68
CA GLY A 85 -5.38 2.30 -6.25
C GLY A 85 -4.44 1.27 -6.86
N GLY A 86 -3.69 1.72 -7.86
CA GLY A 86 -2.59 0.98 -8.46
C GLY A 86 -1.51 1.94 -8.96
N ALA A 87 -0.25 1.50 -8.91
CA ALA A 87 0.88 2.23 -9.45
C ALA A 87 1.51 1.43 -10.59
N ILE A 88 1.77 2.09 -11.73
CA ILE A 88 2.37 1.47 -12.91
C ILE A 88 3.74 2.11 -13.15
N TYR A 89 4.74 1.26 -13.34
CA TYR A 89 6.12 1.69 -13.61
C TYR A 89 6.64 1.05 -14.89
N GLN A 90 7.51 1.77 -15.57
CA GLN A 90 8.31 1.22 -16.66
C GLN A 90 9.64 0.70 -16.11
N VAL A 91 10.06 -0.47 -16.56
CA VAL A 91 11.43 -0.94 -16.36
C VAL A 91 12.33 -0.26 -17.37
N LEU A 92 13.22 0.63 -16.91
CA LEU A 92 14.10 1.42 -17.74
C LEU A 92 15.29 0.62 -18.26
N TYR A 93 15.94 -0.13 -17.38
CA TYR A 93 17.08 -0.97 -17.71
C TYR A 93 17.27 -2.08 -16.69
N GLN A 94 18.09 -3.05 -17.05
CA GLN A 94 18.49 -4.13 -16.16
C GLN A 94 20.00 -4.01 -15.86
N LYS A 95 20.34 -4.08 -14.58
CA LYS A 95 21.72 -4.15 -14.10
C LYS A 95 22.02 -5.58 -13.65
N GLN A 96 23.01 -6.21 -14.26
CA GLN A 96 23.54 -7.49 -13.76
C GLN A 96 24.52 -7.22 -12.63
N GLN A 97 24.18 -7.63 -11.41
CA GLN A 97 25.02 -7.45 -10.23
C GLN A 97 26.08 -8.56 -10.13
N ASN A 98 25.66 -9.78 -10.39
CA ASN A 98 26.48 -10.99 -10.41
C ASN A 98 25.74 -12.09 -11.21
N ASP A 99 26.27 -13.31 -11.26
CA ASP A 99 25.71 -14.41 -12.05
C ASP A 99 24.29 -14.83 -11.61
N ARG A 100 23.82 -14.39 -10.46
CA ARG A 100 22.53 -14.79 -9.87
C ARG A 100 21.55 -13.64 -9.66
N GLU A 101 22.00 -12.40 -9.75
CA GLU A 101 21.23 -11.21 -9.38
C GLU A 101 21.16 -10.21 -10.53
N ALA A 102 20.00 -10.13 -11.14
CA ALA A 102 19.64 -9.10 -12.10
C ALA A 102 18.66 -8.12 -11.46
N TRP A 103 18.95 -6.84 -11.56
CA TRP A 103 18.13 -5.74 -11.02
C TRP A 103 17.42 -5.02 -12.16
N ASN A 104 16.10 -5.03 -12.14
CA ASN A 104 15.29 -4.20 -13.01
C ASN A 104 15.06 -2.85 -12.33
N MET A 105 15.56 -1.78 -12.94
CA MET A 105 15.42 -0.42 -12.43
C MET A 105 14.17 0.22 -13.00
N ILE A 106 13.28 0.72 -12.13
CA ILE A 106 12.02 1.36 -12.51
C ILE A 106 12.22 2.86 -12.75
N ASP A 107 11.25 3.49 -13.42
CA ASP A 107 11.20 4.93 -13.70
C ASP A 107 10.71 5.81 -12.54
N SER A 108 10.76 5.27 -11.32
CA SER A 108 10.31 5.95 -10.11
C SER A 108 11.09 5.46 -8.88
N SER A 109 10.56 5.70 -7.70
CA SER A 109 11.13 5.30 -6.42
C SER A 109 10.10 4.59 -5.57
N PHE A 110 10.48 3.47 -4.97
CA PHE A 110 9.63 2.78 -4.00
C PHE A 110 9.46 3.59 -2.71
N ILE A 111 10.52 4.29 -2.27
CA ILE A 111 10.46 5.12 -1.07
C ILE A 111 9.46 6.27 -1.24
N THR A 112 9.38 6.86 -2.44
CA THR A 112 8.50 8.00 -2.69
C THR A 112 7.07 7.60 -3.04
N THR A 113 6.87 6.56 -3.82
CA THR A 113 5.57 6.21 -4.36
C THR A 113 4.90 5.01 -3.68
N LEU A 114 5.69 4.13 -3.04
CA LEU A 114 5.24 3.00 -2.23
C LEU A 114 5.99 2.93 -0.89
N PRO A 115 5.97 3.98 -0.06
CA PRO A 115 6.79 4.07 1.14
C PRO A 115 6.57 2.96 2.16
N ASP A 116 5.40 2.33 2.18
CA ASP A 116 5.12 1.20 3.07
C ASP A 116 6.00 -0.03 2.75
N THR A 117 6.55 -0.14 1.53
CA THR A 117 7.49 -1.20 1.19
C THR A 117 8.78 -1.06 1.98
N TRP A 118 9.23 0.17 2.15
CA TRP A 118 10.41 0.53 2.91
C TRP A 118 10.13 0.60 4.43
N ALA A 119 9.06 1.30 4.83
CA ALA A 119 8.81 1.59 6.24
C ALA A 119 8.34 0.36 7.05
N ILE A 120 7.54 -0.51 6.47
CA ILE A 120 6.90 -1.64 7.16
C ILE A 120 6.97 -2.96 6.39
N ASN A 121 7.78 -3.04 5.36
CA ASN A 121 7.92 -4.25 4.51
C ASN A 121 6.58 -4.74 3.91
N LYS A 122 5.69 -3.80 3.60
CA LYS A 122 4.38 -4.12 3.04
C LYS A 122 4.50 -4.73 1.66
N ARG A 123 3.68 -5.74 1.42
CA ARG A 123 3.55 -6.39 0.10
C ARG A 123 2.37 -5.84 -0.65
N PHE A 124 2.53 -5.80 -1.96
CA PHE A 124 1.50 -5.47 -2.91
C PHE A 124 1.36 -6.59 -3.95
N ILE A 125 0.21 -6.66 -4.59
CA ILE A 125 0.04 -7.53 -5.76
C ILE A 125 0.88 -6.91 -6.89
N LEU A 126 1.90 -7.63 -7.34
CA LEU A 126 2.76 -7.24 -8.44
C LEU A 126 2.47 -8.09 -9.68
N LEU A 127 2.19 -7.43 -10.79
CA LEU A 127 1.94 -8.08 -12.08
C LEU A 127 2.68 -7.35 -13.20
N ALA A 128 3.12 -8.09 -14.21
CA ALA A 128 3.45 -7.48 -15.49
C ALA A 128 2.17 -6.91 -16.12
N ILE A 129 2.22 -5.71 -16.70
CA ILE A 129 1.07 -5.08 -17.39
C ILE A 129 1.04 -5.51 -18.86
N ASN A 130 2.19 -5.80 -19.42
CA ASN A 130 2.33 -6.27 -20.80
C ASN A 130 3.27 -7.47 -20.85
N ARG A 131 3.43 -8.05 -22.03
CA ARG A 131 4.37 -9.14 -22.29
C ARG A 131 4.12 -10.42 -21.49
N TRP A 132 2.86 -10.69 -21.17
CA TRP A 132 2.43 -11.83 -20.33
C TRP A 132 2.89 -13.20 -20.85
N ASN A 133 3.03 -13.37 -22.17
CA ASN A 133 3.41 -14.63 -22.80
C ASN A 133 4.92 -14.77 -23.03
N ASP A 134 5.72 -13.79 -22.60
CA ASP A 134 7.16 -13.85 -22.72
C ASP A 134 7.75 -14.82 -21.67
N THR A 135 8.96 -15.27 -21.88
CA THR A 135 9.71 -16.04 -20.89
C THR A 135 10.01 -15.15 -19.68
N TYR A 136 9.78 -15.66 -18.49
CA TYR A 136 10.03 -14.99 -17.22
C TYR A 136 11.42 -15.31 -16.70
N GLU A 137 12.02 -14.36 -16.01
CA GLU A 137 13.27 -14.52 -15.29
C GLU A 137 13.16 -13.99 -13.87
N ARG A 138 14.02 -14.50 -12.99
CA ARG A 138 14.14 -13.99 -11.63
C ARG A 138 14.84 -12.65 -11.64
N VAL A 139 14.25 -11.65 -10.99
CA VAL A 139 14.81 -10.29 -10.89
C VAL A 139 14.61 -9.71 -9.50
N LEU A 140 15.38 -8.67 -9.21
CA LEU A 140 15.16 -7.73 -8.12
C LEU A 140 14.66 -6.42 -8.71
N LEU A 141 13.94 -5.60 -7.94
CA LEU A 141 13.46 -4.30 -8.38
C LEU A 141 14.15 -3.19 -7.58
N GLY A 142 14.71 -2.21 -8.28
CA GLY A 142 15.31 -1.02 -7.71
C GLY A 142 14.67 0.26 -8.22
N GLY A 143 14.61 1.28 -7.37
CA GLY A 143 14.19 2.63 -7.72
C GLY A 143 15.35 3.50 -8.23
N MET A 144 15.06 4.77 -8.51
CA MET A 144 16.01 5.72 -9.12
C MET A 144 16.77 6.57 -8.10
N THR A 145 16.44 6.52 -6.82
CA THR A 145 17.07 7.38 -5.83
C THR A 145 18.46 6.88 -5.44
N CYS A 146 19.23 7.72 -4.78
CA CYS A 146 20.53 7.36 -4.24
C CYS A 146 20.44 6.57 -2.92
N ASP A 147 19.22 6.36 -2.39
CA ASP A 147 19.02 5.61 -1.16
C ASP A 147 19.25 4.11 -1.40
N SER A 148 20.08 3.50 -0.58
CA SER A 148 20.37 2.06 -0.67
C SER A 148 19.17 1.16 -0.39
N ASP A 149 18.12 1.69 0.25
CA ASP A 149 16.90 1.00 0.58
C ASP A 149 15.77 1.22 -0.46
N ASP A 150 16.06 1.95 -1.55
CA ASP A 150 15.10 2.16 -2.63
C ASP A 150 14.96 0.93 -3.54
N TYR A 151 14.44 -0.15 -2.96
CA TYR A 151 14.18 -1.39 -3.66
C TYR A 151 12.90 -2.07 -3.14
N TYR A 152 12.36 -2.99 -3.91
CA TYR A 152 11.23 -3.82 -3.53
C TYR A 152 11.65 -5.27 -3.34
N ASN A 153 11.54 -5.75 -2.11
CA ASN A 153 11.72 -7.14 -1.73
C ASN A 153 10.36 -7.78 -1.48
N SER A 154 10.00 -8.72 -2.30
CA SER A 154 8.73 -9.42 -2.12
C SER A 154 8.67 -10.24 -0.84
N GLU A 155 9.82 -10.69 -0.30
CA GLU A 155 9.87 -11.54 0.91
C GLU A 155 11.20 -11.43 1.64
N GLN A 156 11.16 -11.42 2.95
CA GLN A 156 12.37 -11.38 3.80
C GLN A 156 13.36 -12.53 3.52
N ASN A 157 12.89 -13.65 3.00
CA ASN A 157 13.70 -14.84 2.79
C ASN A 157 13.74 -15.34 1.33
N MET A 158 13.00 -14.76 0.42
CA MET A 158 12.89 -15.26 -0.94
C MET A 158 13.07 -14.22 -2.03
N ASN A 159 13.53 -13.07 -1.81
CA ASN A 159 13.91 -11.97 -2.73
C ASN A 159 13.75 -12.27 -4.25
N ALA A 160 12.73 -13.04 -4.61
CA ALA A 160 12.55 -13.56 -5.94
C ALA A 160 11.24 -13.06 -6.54
N ILE A 161 11.37 -12.12 -7.44
CA ILE A 161 10.30 -11.68 -8.31
C ILE A 161 10.56 -12.27 -9.68
N TYR A 162 9.52 -12.81 -10.31
CA TYR A 162 9.59 -13.31 -11.68
C TYR A 162 8.84 -12.36 -12.58
N LEU A 163 9.53 -11.79 -13.55
CA LEU A 163 8.99 -10.87 -14.56
C LEU A 163 9.41 -11.30 -15.96
N PRO A 164 8.69 -10.86 -17.00
CA PRO A 164 9.14 -11.05 -18.39
C PRO A 164 10.58 -10.61 -18.59
N LYS A 165 11.38 -11.46 -19.21
CA LYS A 165 12.81 -11.23 -19.43
C LYS A 165 13.06 -9.84 -20.03
N TYR A 166 14.00 -9.09 -19.45
CA TYR A 166 14.34 -7.76 -19.93
C TYR A 166 14.73 -7.78 -21.41
N ASN A 167 14.20 -6.81 -22.14
CA ASN A 167 14.56 -6.57 -23.54
C ASN A 167 14.54 -5.05 -23.80
N LYS A 168 15.68 -4.50 -24.15
CA LYS A 168 15.85 -3.07 -24.40
C LYS A 168 14.91 -2.50 -25.48
N GLU A 169 14.55 -3.34 -26.47
CA GLU A 169 13.70 -2.91 -27.60
C GLU A 169 12.19 -3.06 -27.32
N LYS A 170 11.85 -3.79 -26.25
CA LYS A 170 10.45 -4.06 -25.89
C LYS A 170 10.19 -3.56 -24.46
N PRO A 171 9.59 -2.38 -24.29
CA PRO A 171 9.29 -1.83 -22.97
C PRO A 171 8.53 -2.84 -22.10
N LEU A 172 8.92 -2.94 -20.85
CA LEU A 172 8.21 -3.71 -19.83
C LEU A 172 7.58 -2.75 -18.83
N TYR A 173 6.26 -2.88 -18.66
CA TYR A 173 5.51 -2.19 -17.62
C TYR A 173 5.07 -3.17 -16.55
N ILE A 174 5.22 -2.76 -15.30
CA ILE A 174 4.81 -3.53 -14.13
C ILE A 174 3.84 -2.71 -13.30
N GLY A 175 2.87 -3.39 -12.70
CA GLY A 175 1.85 -2.75 -11.87
C GLY A 175 1.85 -3.30 -10.46
N PHE A 176 1.77 -2.39 -9.50
CA PHE A 176 1.50 -2.68 -8.11
C PHE A 176 0.06 -2.32 -7.81
N PHE A 177 -0.71 -3.25 -7.28
CA PHE A 177 -2.14 -3.08 -7.02
C PHE A 177 -2.43 -3.08 -5.53
N ASN A 178 -3.61 -2.55 -5.17
CA ASN A 178 -4.06 -2.33 -3.80
C ASN A 178 -3.22 -1.26 -3.07
N THR A 179 -2.87 -0.20 -3.80
CA THR A 179 -2.06 0.93 -3.32
C THR A 179 -2.90 2.16 -2.95
N GLY A 180 -4.23 2.05 -2.89
CA GLY A 180 -5.15 3.19 -2.71
C GLY A 180 -5.11 3.84 -1.33
N ALA A 181 -4.41 3.25 -0.34
CA ALA A 181 -4.26 3.82 0.98
C ALA A 181 -2.81 4.14 1.29
N TYR A 182 -2.56 5.31 1.87
CA TYR A 182 -1.23 5.83 2.22
C TYR A 182 -0.36 6.09 0.99
N GLN A 183 0.64 5.32 0.76
CA GLN A 183 1.56 5.31 -0.37
C GLN A 183 1.98 6.73 -0.84
N GLU A 184 1.88 7.01 -2.11
CA GLU A 184 2.27 8.29 -2.70
C GLU A 184 1.66 9.50 -1.97
N THR A 185 0.43 9.39 -1.49
CA THR A 185 -0.27 10.49 -0.82
C THR A 185 0.29 10.86 0.54
N ILE A 186 1.09 10.01 1.18
CA ILE A 186 1.77 10.33 2.45
C ILE A 186 2.73 11.51 2.29
N GLY A 187 3.45 11.59 1.17
CA GLY A 187 4.40 12.66 0.88
C GLY A 187 3.76 13.99 0.53
N GLY A 188 2.44 14.04 0.38
CA GLY A 188 1.73 15.23 -0.09
C GLY A 188 1.71 15.33 -1.61
N TYR A 189 0.55 15.63 -2.14
CA TYR A 189 0.29 15.75 -3.57
C TYR A 189 0.99 16.99 -4.16
N GLY A 190 1.72 16.81 -5.28
CA GLY A 190 2.36 17.92 -6.02
C GLY A 190 3.56 18.54 -5.31
N GLY A 191 4.07 17.95 -4.21
CA GLY A 191 5.28 18.36 -3.52
C GLY A 191 6.56 17.82 -4.16
N LEU A 192 7.71 18.08 -3.51
CA LEU A 192 8.98 17.48 -3.86
C LEU A 192 9.13 16.15 -3.15
N HIS A 193 9.53 15.16 -3.92
CA HIS A 193 9.85 13.83 -3.41
C HIS A 193 11.35 13.65 -3.21
N HIS A 194 11.75 12.62 -2.49
CA HIS A 194 13.15 12.26 -2.32
C HIS A 194 13.87 12.20 -3.68
N CYS A 195 15.06 12.77 -3.75
CA CYS A 195 15.87 12.91 -4.99
C CYS A 195 15.11 13.60 -6.14
N LEU A 196 14.16 14.48 -5.84
CA LEU A 196 13.37 15.21 -6.83
C LEU A 196 12.64 14.30 -7.83
N ILE A 197 12.21 13.11 -7.41
CA ILE A 197 11.39 12.23 -8.22
C ILE A 197 10.08 12.96 -8.53
N PRO A 198 9.73 13.17 -9.81
CA PRO A 198 8.51 13.87 -10.16
C PRO A 198 7.27 13.05 -9.81
N GLN A 199 6.19 13.76 -9.50
CA GLN A 199 4.90 13.12 -9.32
C GLN A 199 4.44 12.46 -10.63
N PRO A 200 3.92 11.21 -10.59
CA PRO A 200 3.40 10.55 -11.76
C PRO A 200 2.07 11.16 -12.26
N LYS A 201 1.68 10.82 -13.46
CA LYS A 201 0.33 11.10 -13.96
C LYS A 201 -0.69 10.26 -13.19
N HIS A 202 -1.77 10.89 -12.73
CA HIS A 202 -2.91 10.20 -12.12
C HIS A 202 -4.05 10.04 -13.11
N ILE A 203 -4.53 8.83 -13.24
CA ILE A 203 -5.63 8.47 -14.11
C ILE A 203 -6.73 7.84 -13.27
N LEU A 204 -7.93 8.36 -13.37
CA LEU A 204 -9.13 7.71 -12.88
C LEU A 204 -9.60 6.67 -13.89
N ILE A 205 -9.90 5.49 -13.39
CA ILE A 205 -10.46 4.40 -14.20
C ILE A 205 -11.78 3.99 -13.56
N ASP A 206 -12.85 4.10 -14.29
CA ASP A 206 -14.18 3.73 -13.80
C ASP A 206 -14.97 3.00 -14.89
N ARG A 207 -16.10 2.45 -14.54
CA ARG A 207 -17.06 1.90 -15.49
C ARG A 207 -18.22 2.86 -15.68
N ASP A 208 -18.52 3.16 -16.91
CA ASP A 208 -19.74 3.90 -17.24
C ASP A 208 -21.00 3.07 -16.88
N LYS A 209 -22.16 3.70 -17.00
CA LYS A 209 -23.46 3.05 -16.75
C LYS A 209 -23.76 1.82 -17.64
N ASN A 210 -22.99 1.57 -18.69
CA ASN A 210 -23.06 0.40 -19.55
C ASN A 210 -22.00 -0.65 -19.18
N GLY A 211 -21.19 -0.41 -18.14
CA GLY A 211 -20.10 -1.28 -17.73
C GLY A 211 -18.82 -1.16 -18.58
N ILE A 212 -18.75 -0.17 -19.48
CA ILE A 212 -17.59 0.08 -20.32
C ILE A 212 -16.55 0.87 -19.52
N LEU A 213 -15.28 0.45 -19.59
CA LEU A 213 -14.18 1.15 -18.92
C LEU A 213 -14.00 2.54 -19.54
N ALA A 214 -14.03 3.55 -18.69
CA ALA A 214 -13.72 4.94 -19.00
C ALA A 214 -12.48 5.38 -18.24
N THR A 215 -11.68 6.25 -18.83
CA THR A 215 -10.49 6.81 -18.21
C THR A 215 -10.52 8.32 -18.28
N GLU A 216 -10.09 8.98 -17.21
CA GLU A 216 -9.95 10.42 -17.13
C GLU A 216 -8.60 10.76 -16.50
N VAL A 217 -7.92 11.78 -17.01
CA VAL A 217 -6.71 12.30 -16.40
C VAL A 217 -7.12 13.19 -15.22
N PHE A 218 -6.89 12.72 -14.00
CA PHE A 218 -7.11 13.50 -12.80
C PHE A 218 -6.04 14.55 -12.59
N SER A 219 -4.77 14.19 -12.84
CA SER A 219 -3.63 15.09 -12.76
C SER A 219 -2.56 14.67 -13.75
N GLU A 220 -1.98 15.66 -14.43
CA GLU A 220 -0.81 15.43 -15.27
C GLU A 220 0.43 15.18 -14.41
N GLN A 221 1.41 14.51 -15.00
CA GLN A 221 2.71 14.32 -14.36
C GLN A 221 3.39 15.66 -14.08
N GLN A 222 4.13 15.71 -12.98
CA GLN A 222 4.93 16.87 -12.62
C GLN A 222 6.07 17.07 -13.64
N THR A 223 6.22 18.28 -14.13
CA THR A 223 7.28 18.64 -15.07
C THR A 223 8.53 19.15 -14.35
N ALA A 224 9.66 19.20 -15.05
CA ALA A 224 10.89 19.83 -14.52
C ALA A 224 10.65 21.30 -14.14
N GLU A 225 9.80 22.01 -14.91
CA GLU A 225 9.44 23.40 -14.60
C GLU A 225 8.65 23.52 -13.29
N ASP A 226 7.75 22.58 -13.02
CA ASP A 226 6.98 22.54 -11.77
C ASP A 226 7.91 22.28 -10.58
N VAL A 227 8.85 21.35 -10.71
CA VAL A 227 9.88 21.10 -9.68
C VAL A 227 10.74 22.34 -9.44
N LEU A 228 11.18 23.03 -10.49
CA LEU A 228 11.94 24.28 -10.37
C LEU A 228 11.14 25.38 -9.68
N LYS A 229 9.85 25.51 -9.96
CA LYS A 229 8.97 26.46 -9.26
C LYS A 229 8.90 26.17 -7.74
N ILE A 230 8.72 24.91 -7.37
CA ILE A 230 8.68 24.50 -5.95
C ILE A 230 10.02 24.81 -5.26
N LEU A 231 11.13 24.63 -5.94
CA LEU A 231 12.48 24.97 -5.44
C LEU A 231 12.76 26.48 -5.37
N GLY A 232 11.84 27.33 -5.85
CA GLY A 232 12.02 28.78 -5.83
C GLY A 232 12.68 29.37 -7.09
N TYR A 233 12.96 28.56 -8.10
CA TYR A 233 13.54 28.99 -9.39
C TYR A 233 12.50 29.43 -10.41
N GLY A 234 11.27 29.65 -10.01
CA GLY A 234 10.22 30.22 -10.89
C GLY A 234 10.62 31.62 -11.41
N LYS A 235 10.35 31.91 -12.67
CA LYS A 235 10.55 33.27 -13.20
C LYS A 235 9.81 34.28 -12.33
N LYS A 236 10.53 35.30 -11.87
CA LYS A 236 9.94 36.50 -11.27
C LYS A 236 9.12 37.24 -12.32
#